data_19389f32d34b4efeaf95691c1ca5cafc
#
_entry.id   19389f32d34b4efeaf95691c1ca5cafc
#
_cell.length_a   1.000
_cell.length_b   1.000
_cell.length_c   1.000
_cell.angle_alpha   90.00
_cell.angle_beta   90.00
_cell.angle_gamma   90.00
#
_symmetry.space_group_name_H-M   'P 1'
#
loop_
_entity.id
_entity.type
_entity.pdbx_description
1 polymer ?
#
loop_
_entity_poly.entity_id
_entity_poly.type
_entity_poly.pdbx_seq_one_letter_code
_entity_poly.pdbx_strand_id
1 'polypeptide(L)'
;MAGLVTGAVLGALGSLLPLDFRLAAGSILAVIAITVGGLEFFGRRVQVLQFDCETPQRWVHRGPLRWATQNGLTLGFGATSRIGFWLWYVVPLGAFLLGDPRLGAIVYGTYGLVRALGAVLIFLGILRFKVDVSDWLIERYGAARLLAAGQLFFVGVALTIVVGL
;
A
#
# COMPACT_ATOMS: atom_id res chain seq x y z
N MET A 1 -1.37 -10.44 10.22
CA MET A 1 -2.56 -10.29 11.08
C MET A 1 -3.18 -8.88 11.00
N ALA A 2 -2.43 -7.78 11.27
CA ALA A 2 -2.99 -6.42 11.23
C ALA A 2 -3.71 -6.10 9.90
N GLY A 3 -3.10 -6.40 8.74
CA GLY A 3 -3.70 -6.16 7.44
C GLY A 3 -5.04 -6.88 7.21
N LEU A 4 -5.18 -8.13 7.69
CA LEU A 4 -6.44 -8.87 7.59
C LEU A 4 -7.55 -8.18 8.38
N VAL A 5 -7.26 -7.75 9.61
CA VAL A 5 -8.22 -7.06 10.48
C VAL A 5 -8.60 -5.71 9.89
N THR A 6 -7.61 -4.92 9.46
CA THR A 6 -7.87 -3.61 8.83
C THR A 6 -8.71 -3.75 7.57
N GLY A 7 -8.38 -4.72 6.71
CA GLY A 7 -9.15 -4.98 5.49
C GLY A 7 -10.59 -5.43 5.77
N ALA A 8 -10.78 -6.30 6.78
CA ALA A 8 -12.12 -6.71 7.20
C ALA A 8 -12.95 -5.53 7.71
N VAL A 9 -12.37 -4.67 8.54
CA VAL A 9 -13.03 -3.46 9.05
C VAL A 9 -13.38 -2.51 7.92
N LEU A 10 -12.46 -2.26 6.99
CA LEU A 10 -12.72 -1.40 5.84
C LEU A 10 -13.84 -1.97 4.97
N GLY A 11 -13.83 -3.26 4.66
CA GLY A 11 -14.90 -3.91 3.91
C GLY A 11 -16.25 -3.87 4.63
N ALA A 12 -16.27 -4.06 5.97
CA ALA A 12 -17.48 -3.93 6.77
C ALA A 12 -18.02 -2.50 6.77
N LEU A 13 -17.18 -1.49 6.89
CA LEU A 13 -17.59 -0.09 6.81
C LEU A 13 -18.09 0.24 5.40
N GLY A 14 -17.46 -0.28 4.36
CA GLY A 14 -17.89 -0.11 2.99
C GLY A 14 -19.26 -0.72 2.70
N SER A 15 -19.64 -1.81 3.37
CA SER A 15 -20.95 -2.44 3.21
C SER A 15 -22.13 -1.56 3.66
N LEU A 16 -21.86 -0.54 4.46
CA LEU A 16 -22.86 0.46 4.89
C LEU A 16 -23.22 1.45 3.77
N LEU A 17 -22.40 1.53 2.71
CA LEU A 17 -22.65 2.42 1.59
C LEU A 17 -23.56 1.76 0.54
N PRO A 18 -24.44 2.54 -0.12
CA PRO A 18 -25.23 2.05 -1.24
C PRO A 18 -24.36 1.46 -2.36
N LEU A 19 -24.85 0.40 -3.00
CA LEU A 19 -24.11 -0.28 -4.06
C LEU A 19 -23.74 0.68 -5.20
N ASP A 20 -24.68 1.50 -5.65
CA ASP A 20 -24.47 2.46 -6.75
C ASP A 20 -23.34 3.45 -6.44
N PHE A 21 -23.28 3.93 -5.19
CA PHE A 21 -22.18 4.79 -4.74
C PHE A 21 -20.83 4.06 -4.79
N ARG A 22 -20.78 2.80 -4.33
CA ARG A 22 -19.55 2.00 -4.34
C ARG A 22 -19.07 1.74 -5.77
N LEU A 23 -19.98 1.43 -6.68
CA LEU A 23 -19.66 1.21 -8.09
C LEU A 23 -19.13 2.48 -8.74
N ALA A 24 -19.81 3.63 -8.54
CA ALA A 24 -19.37 4.91 -9.08
C ALA A 24 -17.99 5.33 -8.52
N ALA A 25 -17.80 5.24 -7.20
CA ALA A 25 -16.52 5.57 -6.56
C ALA A 25 -15.41 4.58 -6.95
N GLY A 26 -15.74 3.30 -7.11
CA GLY A 26 -14.83 2.26 -7.60
C GLY A 26 -14.35 2.54 -9.02
N SER A 27 -15.26 2.96 -9.91
CA SER A 27 -14.93 3.36 -11.29
C SER A 27 -13.97 4.55 -11.32
N ILE A 28 -14.24 5.57 -10.51
CA ILE A 28 -13.35 6.74 -10.39
C ILE A 28 -11.97 6.32 -9.88
N LEU A 29 -11.94 5.48 -8.83
CA LEU A 29 -10.69 4.97 -8.27
C LEU A 29 -9.89 4.16 -9.29
N ALA A 30 -10.56 3.32 -10.09
CA ALA A 30 -9.95 2.54 -11.16
C ALA A 30 -9.31 3.44 -12.22
N VAL A 31 -10.05 4.46 -12.70
CA VAL A 31 -9.53 5.44 -13.67
C VAL A 31 -8.32 6.18 -13.11
N ILE A 32 -8.37 6.63 -11.85
CA ILE A 32 -7.24 7.30 -11.20
C ILE A 32 -6.04 6.33 -11.14
N ALA A 33 -6.23 5.09 -10.71
CA ALA A 33 -5.16 4.11 -10.58
C ALA A 33 -4.50 3.79 -11.93
N ILE A 34 -5.29 3.59 -12.98
CA ILE A 34 -4.78 3.34 -14.35
C ILE A 34 -4.02 4.57 -14.86
N THR A 35 -4.60 5.75 -14.71
CA THR A 35 -3.99 6.99 -15.23
C THR A 35 -2.68 7.30 -14.51
N VAL A 36 -2.70 7.28 -13.18
CA VAL A 36 -1.50 7.58 -12.37
C VAL A 36 -0.44 6.49 -12.57
N GLY A 37 -0.83 5.21 -12.52
CA GLY A 37 0.08 4.09 -12.77
C GLY A 37 0.72 4.18 -14.16
N GLY A 38 -0.06 4.49 -15.20
CA GLY A 38 0.43 4.71 -16.55
C GLY A 38 1.40 5.89 -16.63
N LEU A 39 1.04 7.05 -16.09
CA LEU A 39 1.91 8.24 -16.08
C LEU A 39 3.24 7.96 -15.36
N GLU A 40 3.21 7.31 -14.21
CA GLU A 40 4.41 6.96 -13.47
C GLU A 40 5.27 5.91 -14.19
N PHE A 41 4.64 4.97 -14.87
CA PHE A 41 5.34 3.97 -15.69
C PHE A 41 6.11 4.63 -16.85
N PHE A 42 5.53 5.67 -17.47
CA PHE A 42 6.18 6.48 -18.51
C PHE A 42 7.13 7.56 -17.96
N GLY A 43 7.51 7.48 -16.69
CA GLY A 43 8.50 8.36 -16.07
C GLY A 43 7.99 9.71 -15.59
N ARG A 44 6.70 10.02 -15.75
CA ARG A 44 6.11 11.24 -15.20
C ARG A 44 5.88 11.09 -13.69
N ARG A 45 6.35 12.07 -12.92
CA ARG A 45 6.16 12.08 -11.47
C ARG A 45 4.81 12.69 -11.13
N VAL A 46 3.89 11.88 -10.57
CA VAL A 46 2.66 12.37 -9.98
C VAL A 46 2.90 12.61 -8.50
N GLN A 47 2.66 13.83 -8.02
CA GLN A 47 2.84 14.15 -6.60
C GLN A 47 1.88 13.30 -5.76
N VAL A 48 2.43 12.63 -4.76
CA VAL A 48 1.67 11.90 -3.76
C VAL A 48 1.40 12.85 -2.60
N LEU A 49 0.15 12.90 -2.15
CA LEU A 49 -0.19 13.61 -0.92
C LEU A 49 0.53 12.94 0.24
N GLN A 50 1.54 13.59 0.79
CA GLN A 50 2.33 13.07 1.90
C GLN A 50 2.01 13.87 3.16
N PHE A 51 1.71 13.14 4.23
CA PHE A 51 1.77 13.73 5.56
C PHE A 51 3.20 13.56 6.07
N ASP A 52 3.90 14.65 6.38
CA ASP A 52 5.26 14.65 6.91
C ASP A 52 5.28 14.20 8.40
N CYS A 53 4.74 13.02 8.66
CA CYS A 53 4.79 12.39 9.97
C CYS A 53 5.91 11.35 9.99
N GLU A 54 7.08 11.75 10.50
CA GLU A 54 8.16 10.81 10.76
C GLU A 54 7.88 10.02 12.05
N THR A 55 8.27 8.74 12.04
CA THR A 55 8.23 7.92 13.25
C THR A 55 9.13 8.54 14.32
N PRO A 56 8.61 8.87 15.51
CA PRO A 56 9.41 9.55 16.52
C PRO A 56 10.66 8.73 16.90
N GLN A 57 11.85 9.30 16.78
CA GLN A 57 13.13 8.63 17.09
C GLN A 57 13.17 8.04 18.52
N ARG A 58 12.44 8.63 19.46
CA ARG A 58 12.28 8.13 20.85
C ARG A 58 11.73 6.70 20.92
N TRP A 59 11.08 6.18 19.87
CA TRP A 59 10.56 4.82 19.85
C TRP A 59 11.66 3.77 19.65
N VAL A 60 12.76 4.15 19.00
CA VAL A 60 13.92 3.27 18.79
C VAL A 60 14.54 2.84 20.13
N HIS A 61 14.51 3.71 21.14
CA HIS A 61 15.07 3.44 22.46
C HIS A 61 14.22 2.53 23.37
N ARG A 62 13.00 2.15 22.93
CA ARG A 62 12.10 1.29 23.73
C ARG A 62 12.33 -0.21 23.58
N GLY A 63 13.40 -0.60 22.91
CA GLY A 63 13.77 -1.99 22.63
C GLY A 63 13.28 -2.48 21.27
N PRO A 64 14.02 -3.41 20.63
CA PRO A 64 13.81 -3.78 19.23
C PRO A 64 12.42 -4.40 18.97
N LEU A 65 11.91 -5.21 19.89
CA LEU A 65 10.61 -5.87 19.71
C LEU A 65 9.44 -4.88 19.81
N ARG A 66 9.49 -3.96 20.78
CA ARG A 66 8.46 -2.92 20.95
C ARG A 66 8.48 -1.95 19.79
N TRP A 67 9.66 -1.55 19.35
CA TRP A 67 9.81 -0.69 18.18
C TRP A 67 9.26 -1.37 16.92
N ALA A 68 9.62 -2.63 16.66
CA ALA A 68 9.13 -3.38 15.51
C ALA A 68 7.60 -3.54 15.53
N THR A 69 7.02 -3.84 16.69
CA THR A 69 5.56 -3.98 16.84
C THR A 69 4.85 -2.65 16.63
N GLN A 70 5.30 -1.57 17.26
CA GLN A 70 4.71 -0.24 17.10
C GLN A 70 4.84 0.25 15.66
N ASN A 71 6.02 0.10 15.06
CA ASN A 71 6.25 0.49 13.68
C ASN A 71 5.42 -0.35 12.71
N GLY A 72 5.31 -1.65 12.94
CA GLY A 72 4.45 -2.55 12.16
C GLY A 72 2.96 -2.19 12.26
N LEU A 73 2.47 -1.82 13.43
CA LEU A 73 1.10 -1.37 13.64
C LEU A 73 0.85 -0.03 12.92
N THR A 74 1.71 0.96 13.12
CA THR A 74 1.55 2.28 12.50
C THR A 74 1.69 2.24 10.98
N LEU A 75 2.56 1.40 10.45
CA LEU A 75 2.64 1.10 9.02
C LEU A 75 1.39 0.37 8.52
N GLY A 76 0.84 -0.55 9.31
CA GLY A 76 -0.40 -1.27 9.00
C GLY A 76 -1.63 -0.35 8.97
N PHE A 77 -1.68 0.66 9.83
CA PHE A 77 -2.74 1.67 9.85
C PHE A 77 -2.52 2.86 8.90
N GLY A 78 -1.36 2.95 8.26
CA GLY A 78 -1.06 4.04 7.34
C GLY A 78 -0.85 5.42 7.99
N ALA A 79 -0.70 5.46 9.32
CA ALA A 79 -0.69 6.72 10.08
C ALA A 79 0.67 7.44 10.10
N THR A 80 1.77 6.73 9.85
CA THR A 80 3.12 7.27 10.02
C THR A 80 4.10 6.71 9.00
N SER A 81 4.07 7.20 7.79
CA SER A 81 5.17 6.93 6.87
C SER A 81 5.16 7.94 5.72
N ARG A 82 6.33 8.33 5.27
CA ARG A 82 6.47 8.99 3.97
C ARG A 82 6.00 8.01 2.90
N ILE A 83 4.77 8.20 2.44
CA ILE A 83 4.12 7.34 1.48
C ILE A 83 4.59 7.80 0.11
N GLY A 84 5.57 7.10 -0.45
CA GLY A 84 6.14 7.43 -1.76
C GLY A 84 5.31 6.95 -2.95
N PHE A 85 4.19 6.22 -2.75
CA PHE A 85 3.49 5.54 -3.82
C PHE A 85 1.96 5.64 -3.67
N TRP A 86 1.28 5.93 -4.76
CA TRP A 86 -0.19 5.99 -4.85
C TRP A 86 -0.89 4.68 -4.48
N LEU A 87 -0.22 3.55 -4.67
CA LEU A 87 -0.74 2.22 -4.32
C LEU A 87 -1.21 2.13 -2.86
N TRP A 88 -0.57 2.90 -1.97
CA TRP A 88 -0.93 2.96 -0.57
C TRP A 88 -2.33 3.52 -0.30
N TYR A 89 -2.84 4.39 -1.15
CA TYR A 89 -4.18 4.93 -1.04
C TYR A 89 -5.21 4.05 -1.75
N VAL A 90 -4.83 3.53 -2.92
CA VAL A 90 -5.75 2.77 -3.77
C VAL A 90 -6.13 1.44 -3.15
N VAL A 91 -5.22 0.73 -2.48
CA VAL A 91 -5.52 -0.58 -1.88
C VAL A 91 -6.53 -0.49 -0.72
N PRO A 92 -6.35 0.38 0.30
CA PRO A 92 -7.35 0.50 1.36
C PRO A 92 -8.69 1.07 0.87
N LEU A 93 -8.67 2.04 -0.05
CA LEU A 93 -9.90 2.55 -0.66
C LEU A 93 -10.61 1.47 -1.48
N GLY A 94 -9.87 0.67 -2.24
CA GLY A 94 -10.42 -0.47 -2.95
C GLY A 94 -11.04 -1.49 -1.99
N ALA A 95 -10.35 -1.86 -0.92
CA ALA A 95 -10.88 -2.77 0.10
C ALA A 95 -12.16 -2.24 0.76
N PHE A 96 -12.25 -0.93 1.00
CA PHE A 96 -13.45 -0.27 1.50
C PHE A 96 -14.60 -0.33 0.48
N LEU A 97 -14.35 -0.01 -0.77
CA LEU A 97 -15.37 0.04 -1.82
C LEU A 97 -15.89 -1.35 -2.23
N LEU A 98 -15.11 -2.42 -2.01
CA LEU A 98 -15.62 -3.78 -2.17
C LEU A 98 -16.86 -4.05 -1.31
N GLY A 99 -16.95 -3.44 -0.11
CA GLY A 99 -18.09 -3.55 0.78
C GLY A 99 -18.37 -4.99 1.25
N ASP A 100 -17.33 -5.81 1.31
CA ASP A 100 -17.35 -7.16 1.82
C ASP A 100 -16.16 -7.37 2.78
N PRO A 101 -16.42 -7.72 4.07
CA PRO A 101 -15.35 -7.89 5.05
C PRO A 101 -14.35 -8.99 4.68
N ARG A 102 -14.80 -10.06 4.02
CA ARG A 102 -13.95 -11.19 3.65
C ARG A 102 -13.02 -10.80 2.49
N LEU A 103 -13.59 -10.18 1.46
CA LEU A 103 -12.81 -9.68 0.33
C LEU A 103 -11.83 -8.59 0.75
N GLY A 104 -12.28 -7.64 1.59
CA GLY A 104 -11.41 -6.61 2.17
C GLY A 104 -10.25 -7.21 2.95
N ALA A 105 -10.51 -8.22 3.81
CA ALA A 105 -9.47 -8.93 4.54
C ALA A 105 -8.46 -9.60 3.60
N ILE A 106 -8.94 -10.30 2.58
CA ILE A 106 -8.07 -11.00 1.61
C ILE A 106 -7.19 -9.99 0.86
N VAL A 107 -7.79 -8.96 0.29
CA VAL A 107 -7.06 -7.96 -0.52
C VAL A 107 -6.00 -7.23 0.32
N TYR A 108 -6.40 -6.68 1.47
CA TYR A 108 -5.48 -5.92 2.30
C TYR A 108 -4.49 -6.83 3.04
N GLY A 109 -4.90 -8.03 3.41
CA GLY A 109 -4.04 -9.05 4.01
C GLY A 109 -2.96 -9.54 3.04
N THR A 110 -3.32 -9.81 1.79
CA THR A 110 -2.37 -10.20 0.73
C THR A 110 -1.39 -9.07 0.44
N TYR A 111 -1.88 -7.84 0.31
CA TYR A 111 -1.02 -6.67 0.15
C TYR A 111 -0.02 -6.54 1.29
N GLY A 112 -0.48 -6.65 2.54
CA GLY A 112 0.38 -6.60 3.73
C GLY A 112 1.41 -7.74 3.78
N LEU A 113 1.01 -8.95 3.39
CA LEU A 113 1.89 -10.12 3.32
C LEU A 113 3.00 -9.92 2.27
N VAL A 114 2.64 -9.53 1.05
CA VAL A 114 3.60 -9.30 -0.04
C VAL A 114 4.60 -8.21 0.35
N ARG A 115 4.12 -7.14 0.99
CA ARG A 115 4.98 -6.07 1.48
C ARG A 115 5.93 -6.54 2.58
N ALA A 116 5.44 -7.33 3.53
CA ALA A 116 6.26 -7.89 4.60
C ALA A 116 7.32 -8.84 4.05
N LEU A 117 6.96 -9.73 3.13
CA LEU A 117 7.90 -10.63 2.46
C LEU A 117 8.96 -9.85 1.67
N GLY A 118 8.54 -8.81 0.94
CA GLY A 118 9.48 -7.93 0.24
C GLY A 118 10.49 -7.29 1.17
N ALA A 119 10.05 -6.77 2.31
CA ALA A 119 10.94 -6.18 3.31
C ALA A 119 11.92 -7.22 3.90
N VAL A 120 11.45 -8.44 4.20
CA VAL A 120 12.28 -9.54 4.69
C VAL A 120 13.32 -9.95 3.64
N LEU A 121 12.92 -10.10 2.38
CA LEU A 121 13.84 -10.47 1.29
C LEU A 121 14.92 -9.42 1.07
N ILE A 122 14.55 -8.13 1.11
CA ILE A 122 15.49 -7.01 1.03
C ILE A 122 16.47 -7.08 2.21
N PHE A 123 15.97 -7.25 3.43
CA PHE A 123 16.81 -7.35 4.63
C PHE A 123 17.78 -8.53 4.57
N LEU A 124 17.31 -9.71 4.16
CA LEU A 124 18.17 -10.90 3.99
C LEU A 124 19.20 -10.67 2.87
N GLY A 125 18.83 -10.00 1.78
CA GLY A 125 19.76 -9.63 0.72
C GLY A 125 20.87 -8.71 1.22
N ILE A 126 20.52 -7.69 2.00
CA ILE A 126 21.48 -6.77 2.63
C ILE A 126 22.45 -7.52 3.54
N LEU A 127 21.94 -8.40 4.42
CA LEU A 127 22.76 -9.21 5.32
C LEU A 127 23.69 -10.14 4.55
N ARG A 128 23.21 -10.75 3.47
CA ARG A 128 23.98 -11.71 2.66
C ARG A 128 25.11 -11.06 1.87
N PHE A 129 24.85 -9.89 1.31
CA PHE A 129 25.78 -9.23 0.39
C PHE A 129 26.58 -8.08 1.02
N LYS A 130 26.36 -7.78 2.31
CA LYS A 130 27.02 -6.69 3.06
C LYS A 130 26.98 -5.33 2.30
N VAL A 131 25.90 -5.09 1.59
CA VAL A 131 25.70 -3.86 0.82
C VAL A 131 25.27 -2.74 1.76
N ASP A 132 25.75 -1.53 1.55
CA ASP A 132 25.25 -0.37 2.27
C ASP A 132 23.78 -0.13 1.84
N VAL A 133 22.90 -0.09 2.86
CA VAL A 133 21.44 0.02 2.65
C VAL A 133 21.07 1.30 1.93
N SER A 134 21.76 2.40 2.25
CA SER A 134 21.47 3.72 1.69
C SER A 134 21.80 3.78 0.21
N ASP A 135 22.96 3.31 -0.19
CA ASP A 135 23.40 3.30 -1.58
C ASP A 135 22.53 2.37 -2.43
N TRP A 136 22.25 1.18 -1.90
CA TRP A 136 21.38 0.21 -2.58
C TRP A 136 19.96 0.74 -2.80
N LEU A 137 19.37 1.41 -1.80
CA LEU A 137 18.03 2.01 -1.92
C LEU A 137 18.01 3.15 -2.94
N ILE A 138 19.05 3.99 -2.97
CA ILE A 138 19.16 5.10 -3.91
C ILE A 138 19.25 4.57 -5.35
N GLU A 139 20.13 3.58 -5.59
CA GLU A 139 20.31 2.99 -6.92
C GLU A 139 19.05 2.29 -7.43
N ARG A 140 18.31 1.62 -6.53
CA ARG A 140 17.12 0.83 -6.89
C ARG A 140 15.80 1.59 -6.77
N TYR A 141 15.82 2.83 -6.31
CA TYR A 141 14.59 3.62 -6.16
C TYR A 141 13.79 3.73 -7.46
N GLY A 142 14.46 3.89 -8.60
CA GLY A 142 13.81 3.92 -9.92
C GLY A 142 13.08 2.62 -10.25
N ALA A 143 13.72 1.46 -10.00
CA ALA A 143 13.10 0.14 -10.22
C ALA A 143 11.92 -0.11 -9.28
N ALA A 144 12.07 0.23 -7.99
CA ALA A 144 10.98 0.11 -7.01
C ALA A 144 9.76 0.96 -7.41
N ARG A 145 10.01 2.15 -7.94
CA ARG A 145 8.96 3.04 -8.45
C ARG A 145 8.25 2.46 -9.66
N LEU A 146 8.97 1.92 -10.63
CA LEU A 146 8.39 1.27 -11.81
C LEU A 146 7.54 0.06 -11.41
N LEU A 147 8.00 -0.74 -10.46
CA LEU A 147 7.23 -1.86 -9.92
C LEU A 147 5.94 -1.39 -9.24
N ALA A 148 6.01 -0.34 -8.43
CA ALA A 148 4.84 0.23 -7.78
C ALA A 148 3.84 0.81 -8.80
N ALA A 149 4.33 1.48 -9.84
CA ALA A 149 3.51 2.00 -10.94
C ALA A 149 2.81 0.87 -11.71
N GLY A 150 3.53 -0.20 -12.03
CA GLY A 150 2.96 -1.39 -12.65
C GLY A 150 1.89 -2.04 -11.78
N GLN A 151 2.15 -2.22 -10.48
CA GLN A 151 1.17 -2.76 -9.55
C GLN A 151 -0.08 -1.87 -9.46
N LEU A 152 0.09 -0.55 -9.41
CA LEU A 152 -1.01 0.40 -9.39
C LEU A 152 -1.88 0.29 -10.64
N PHE A 153 -1.26 0.22 -11.82
CA PHE A 153 -1.94 0.02 -13.08
C PHE A 153 -2.76 -1.28 -13.10
N PHE A 154 -2.16 -2.40 -12.68
CA PHE A 154 -2.87 -3.69 -12.61
C PHE A 154 -4.00 -3.70 -11.58
N VAL A 155 -3.84 -3.05 -10.44
CA VAL A 155 -4.93 -2.87 -9.47
C VAL A 155 -6.07 -2.06 -10.07
N GLY A 156 -5.77 -1.00 -10.84
CA GLY A 156 -6.78 -0.24 -11.56
C GLY A 156 -7.56 -1.10 -12.57
N VAL A 157 -6.85 -1.90 -13.37
CA VAL A 157 -7.49 -2.85 -14.31
C VAL A 157 -8.34 -3.90 -13.58
N ALA A 158 -7.85 -4.45 -12.47
CA ALA A 158 -8.63 -5.39 -11.67
C ALA A 158 -9.90 -4.75 -11.10
N LEU A 159 -9.83 -3.49 -10.66
CA LEU A 159 -11.00 -2.74 -10.20
C LEU A 159 -12.01 -2.52 -11.31
N THR A 160 -11.61 -2.24 -12.56
CA THR A 160 -12.55 -2.10 -13.68
C THR A 160 -13.32 -3.38 -13.93
N ILE A 161 -12.64 -4.54 -13.85
CA ILE A 161 -13.28 -5.84 -14.02
C ILE A 161 -14.30 -6.11 -12.88
N VAL A 162 -13.94 -5.79 -11.64
CA VAL A 162 -14.81 -6.02 -10.47
C VAL A 162 -16.02 -5.09 -10.47
N VAL A 163 -15.85 -3.86 -10.94
CA VAL A 163 -16.93 -2.85 -11.01
C VAL A 163 -17.83 -3.07 -12.23
N GLY A 164 -17.39 -3.87 -13.20
CA GLY A 164 -18.19 -4.21 -14.39
C GLY A 164 -18.19 -3.10 -15.46
N LEU A 165 -17.09 -2.32 -15.53
CA LEU A 165 -16.85 -1.35 -16.60
C LEU A 165 -16.36 -2.02 -17.87
#